data_b3955aeb1c8165be793a9f8746e4f267
#
_entry.id   b3955aeb1c8165be793a9f8746e4f267
#
_cell.length_a   1.000
_cell.length_b   1.000
_cell.length_c   1.000
_cell.angle_alpha   90.00
_cell.angle_beta   90.00
_cell.angle_gamma   90.00
#
_symmetry.space_group_name_H-M   'P 1'
#
loop_
_entity.id
_entity.type
_entity.pdbx_description
1 polymer ?
#
loop_
_entity_poly.entity_id
_entity_poly.type
_entity_poly.pdbx_seq_one_letter_code
_entity_poly.pdbx_strand_id
1 'polypeptide(L)'
;MDKKITDITDPSIIVPADNCKDIYFSLFNSMYDGLSVFEVCGNKIRALYLNERYFDNVGYTLEQYTPYIENVTVTLFEEDEQRIFGLAQDCIRNHSDFYCEVRGYRFDGSVGWFCIRARTVDFIKSDNPVFLASINDISRRKELEHQYSISKERYRILEETSSAFLFEYSLLNDNMTFFPEAGKSHEIVNYGMYLRRSNRIYPDDAIYFYYILMRCCRKECKGFIDIRYLDNVTEEYIHSRVHYSSIADEFGFVLKIVGRIEDITEQNGIKADLIAEKYNAPYGSLPAAGDAIAQINEKISHEGSKGALLFADIDDFGDFNSRYGKEAADNAVALAAEIVGDVFSDAVVFKFPDDEFVIYTENMSEPDLHDRYEKLQAACRTIKLTSGDTVSDIGITFSVGATWTQNSSKVNIKDYFITAERVLYKAKTDGKNRMYVEKIIF
;
A
#
# COMPACT_ATOMS: atom_id res chain seq x y z
N MET A 1 45.08 14.14 6.31
CA MET A 1 44.74 15.43 5.67
C MET A 1 43.40 15.22 4.97
N ASP A 2 42.35 15.52 5.69
CA ASP A 2 40.97 15.36 5.18
C ASP A 2 40.72 16.49 4.19
N LYS A 3 40.86 16.18 2.90
CA LYS A 3 40.26 17.04 1.88
C LYS A 3 38.75 16.81 1.96
N LYS A 4 38.05 17.67 2.68
CA LYS A 4 36.59 17.80 2.52
C LYS A 4 36.35 18.07 1.04
N ILE A 5 35.55 17.22 0.41
CA ILE A 5 35.04 17.46 -0.95
C ILE A 5 34.08 18.64 -0.81
N THR A 6 34.59 19.84 -0.94
CA THR A 6 33.82 21.07 -0.87
C THR A 6 33.37 21.57 -2.24
N ASP A 7 33.84 20.90 -3.31
CA ASP A 7 33.48 21.26 -4.68
C ASP A 7 33.32 19.98 -5.52
N ILE A 8 32.09 19.53 -5.68
CA ILE A 8 31.74 18.37 -6.52
C ILE A 8 32.01 18.68 -8.00
N THR A 9 32.18 19.95 -8.35
CA THR A 9 32.48 20.40 -9.72
C THR A 9 33.96 20.47 -10.00
N ASP A 10 34.85 20.18 -9.02
CA ASP A 10 36.27 20.18 -9.24
C ASP A 10 36.75 19.05 -10.14
N PRO A 11 37.07 19.29 -11.41
CA PRO A 11 37.49 18.27 -12.36
C PRO A 11 38.80 17.59 -11.99
N SER A 12 39.58 18.14 -11.02
CA SER A 12 40.85 17.56 -10.59
C SER A 12 40.73 16.21 -9.92
N ILE A 13 39.50 15.79 -9.56
CA ILE A 13 39.24 14.50 -8.92
C ILE A 13 39.30 13.35 -9.93
N ILE A 14 39.09 13.62 -11.23
CA ILE A 14 38.86 12.57 -12.25
C ILE A 14 39.93 12.54 -13.35
N VAL A 15 40.78 13.56 -13.52
CA VAL A 15 41.60 13.67 -14.73
C VAL A 15 43.13 13.76 -14.43
N PRO A 16 43.92 12.82 -14.98
CA PRO A 16 45.36 12.98 -15.02
C PRO A 16 45.79 13.82 -16.23
N ALA A 17 46.52 14.88 -16.00
CA ALA A 17 47.22 15.73 -16.96
C ALA A 17 46.55 17.04 -17.41
N ASP A 18 47.32 18.10 -17.33
CA ASP A 18 46.91 19.49 -17.30
C ASP A 18 46.26 20.07 -18.57
N ASN A 19 46.25 19.38 -19.70
CA ASN A 19 45.71 19.89 -20.97
C ASN A 19 44.42 19.26 -21.46
N CYS A 20 43.89 18.27 -20.75
CA CYS A 20 42.64 17.55 -21.15
C CYS A 20 41.48 17.83 -20.21
N LYS A 21 41.67 18.50 -19.10
CA LYS A 21 40.62 18.68 -18.05
C LYS A 21 39.33 19.28 -18.58
N ASP A 22 39.43 20.38 -19.32
CA ASP A 22 38.26 21.09 -19.83
C ASP A 22 37.49 20.29 -20.90
N ILE A 23 38.23 19.51 -21.71
CA ILE A 23 37.63 18.68 -22.75
C ILE A 23 36.87 17.53 -22.12
N TYR A 24 37.45 16.83 -21.16
CA TYR A 24 36.78 15.71 -20.49
C TYR A 24 35.60 16.18 -19.65
N PHE A 25 35.74 17.29 -18.94
CA PHE A 25 34.63 17.87 -18.18
C PHE A 25 33.48 18.31 -19.07
N SER A 26 33.78 18.96 -20.19
CA SER A 26 32.79 19.32 -21.19
C SER A 26 32.09 18.07 -21.80
N LEU A 27 32.87 17.03 -22.08
CA LEU A 27 32.30 15.74 -22.60
C LEU A 27 31.38 15.08 -21.57
N PHE A 28 31.77 14.98 -20.30
CA PHE A 28 30.95 14.40 -19.25
C PHE A 28 29.66 15.18 -19.03
N ASN A 29 29.71 16.52 -19.07
CA ASN A 29 28.51 17.33 -18.93
C ASN A 29 27.63 17.39 -20.20
N SER A 30 28.20 17.08 -21.37
CA SER A 30 27.44 17.01 -22.63
C SER A 30 26.71 15.67 -22.85
N MET A 31 26.99 14.67 -22.01
CA MET A 31 26.28 13.36 -22.11
C MET A 31 24.83 13.52 -21.67
N TYR A 32 23.96 12.78 -22.35
CA TYR A 32 22.51 12.77 -22.05
C TYR A 32 22.20 12.03 -20.76
N ASP A 33 23.07 11.15 -20.31
CA ASP A 33 22.90 10.35 -19.10
C ASP A 33 23.41 11.12 -17.87
N GLY A 34 22.75 10.94 -16.74
CA GLY A 34 23.25 11.37 -15.44
C GLY A 34 24.43 10.49 -15.04
N LEU A 35 25.66 11.03 -15.16
CA LEU A 35 26.88 10.32 -14.77
C LEU A 35 27.26 10.61 -13.34
N SER A 36 27.69 9.57 -12.65
CA SER A 36 28.08 9.64 -11.26
C SER A 36 29.22 8.69 -10.92
N VAL A 37 30.03 9.08 -9.97
CA VAL A 37 31.04 8.24 -9.36
C VAL A 37 30.72 8.11 -7.88
N PHE A 38 30.57 6.89 -7.41
CA PHE A 38 30.21 6.57 -6.04
C PHE A 38 31.27 5.71 -5.36
N GLU A 39 31.40 5.86 -4.06
CA GLU A 39 32.21 5.03 -3.20
C GLU A 39 31.29 4.31 -2.20
N VAL A 40 31.48 2.99 -2.06
CA VAL A 40 30.70 2.19 -1.12
C VAL A 40 31.44 2.08 0.21
N CYS A 41 30.97 2.81 1.22
CA CYS A 41 31.56 2.90 2.56
C CYS A 41 30.68 2.14 3.56
N GLY A 42 30.92 0.84 3.72
CA GLY A 42 30.10 -0.02 4.58
C GLY A 42 28.66 -0.10 4.10
N ASN A 43 27.73 0.48 4.85
CA ASN A 43 26.29 0.54 4.51
C ASN A 43 25.85 1.92 3.95
N LYS A 44 26.76 2.69 3.40
CA LYS A 44 26.50 3.98 2.77
C LYS A 44 27.12 4.04 1.38
N ILE A 45 26.48 4.78 0.50
CA ILE A 45 27.01 5.10 -0.82
C ILE A 45 27.24 6.60 -0.88
N ARG A 46 28.50 6.99 -0.94
CA ARG A 46 28.93 8.38 -0.99
C ARG A 46 29.17 8.80 -2.44
N ALA A 47 28.69 9.98 -2.82
CA ALA A 47 29.00 10.55 -4.11
C ALA A 47 30.41 11.18 -4.11
N LEU A 48 31.23 10.80 -5.10
CA LEU A 48 32.52 11.39 -5.38
C LEU A 48 32.45 12.41 -6.52
N TYR A 49 31.56 12.16 -7.50
CA TYR A 49 31.31 13.04 -8.62
C TYR A 49 29.87 12.84 -9.12
N LEU A 50 29.24 13.95 -9.50
CA LEU A 50 27.89 13.99 -10.13
C LEU A 50 27.95 15.05 -11.24
N ASN A 51 27.52 14.73 -12.46
CA ASN A 51 27.41 15.72 -13.53
C ASN A 51 26.09 16.49 -13.44
N GLU A 52 25.90 17.54 -14.24
CA GLU A 52 24.67 18.35 -14.24
C GLU A 52 23.44 17.50 -14.57
N ARG A 53 23.56 16.57 -15.50
CA ARG A 53 22.46 15.68 -15.91
C ARG A 53 22.00 14.72 -14.81
N TYR A 54 22.87 14.39 -13.85
CA TYR A 54 22.46 13.63 -12.67
C TYR A 54 21.36 14.37 -11.91
N PHE A 55 21.56 15.66 -11.65
CA PHE A 55 20.60 16.46 -10.89
C PHE A 55 19.31 16.66 -11.65
N ASP A 56 19.37 16.89 -12.96
CA ASP A 56 18.18 16.97 -13.83
C ASP A 56 17.34 15.69 -13.73
N ASN A 57 18.01 14.52 -13.80
CA ASN A 57 17.33 13.21 -13.76
C ASN A 57 16.69 12.92 -12.41
N VAL A 58 17.37 13.23 -11.29
CA VAL A 58 16.82 12.93 -9.95
C VAL A 58 15.89 14.02 -9.42
N GLY A 59 15.77 15.17 -10.12
CA GLY A 59 14.86 16.25 -9.77
C GLY A 59 15.29 17.07 -8.56
N TYR A 60 16.60 17.33 -8.41
CA TYR A 60 17.21 18.19 -7.40
C TYR A 60 18.10 19.23 -8.04
N THR A 61 18.34 20.34 -7.37
CA THR A 61 19.50 21.18 -7.63
C THR A 61 20.70 20.70 -6.82
N LEU A 62 21.91 21.13 -7.19
CA LEU A 62 23.12 20.83 -6.42
C LEU A 62 22.99 21.23 -4.94
N GLU A 63 22.45 22.42 -4.67
CA GLU A 63 22.26 22.91 -3.30
C GLU A 63 21.29 22.03 -2.51
N GLN A 64 20.19 21.61 -3.12
CA GLN A 64 19.20 20.73 -2.51
C GLN A 64 19.75 19.32 -2.26
N TYR A 65 20.65 18.84 -3.12
CA TYR A 65 21.22 17.50 -3.03
C TYR A 65 22.43 17.42 -2.09
N THR A 66 23.08 18.54 -1.81
CA THR A 66 24.28 18.61 -0.94
C THR A 66 24.13 17.84 0.39
N PRO A 67 23.00 17.86 1.12
CA PRO A 67 22.86 17.10 2.36
C PRO A 67 22.94 15.57 2.18
N TYR A 68 22.73 15.05 0.98
CA TYR A 68 22.66 13.61 0.69
C TYR A 68 23.96 13.04 0.11
N ILE A 69 24.99 13.86 -0.15
CA ILE A 69 26.25 13.44 -0.79
C ILE A 69 26.97 12.34 -0.01
N GLU A 70 26.93 12.40 1.31
CA GLU A 70 27.57 11.41 2.19
C GLU A 70 26.82 10.07 2.25
N ASN A 71 25.56 10.06 1.84
CA ASN A 71 24.77 8.85 1.63
C ASN A 71 23.62 9.13 0.66
N VAL A 72 23.82 8.84 -0.61
CA VAL A 72 22.84 9.13 -1.66
C VAL A 72 21.63 8.19 -1.63
N THR A 73 21.72 7.05 -0.94
CA THR A 73 20.64 6.08 -0.90
C THR A 73 19.44 6.50 -0.04
N VAL A 74 19.61 7.48 0.84
CA VAL A 74 18.50 8.03 1.64
C VAL A 74 17.42 8.71 0.80
N THR A 75 17.68 9.00 -0.47
CA THR A 75 16.66 9.49 -1.42
C THR A 75 15.87 8.37 -2.08
N LEU A 76 16.21 7.11 -1.82
CA LEU A 76 15.56 5.93 -2.39
C LEU A 76 14.54 5.33 -1.41
N PHE A 77 13.70 4.46 -1.93
CA PHE A 77 12.87 3.60 -1.10
C PHE A 77 13.74 2.56 -0.39
N GLU A 78 13.41 2.20 0.85
CA GLU A 78 14.21 1.30 1.69
C GLU A 78 14.46 -0.06 1.03
N GLU A 79 13.47 -0.63 0.38
CA GLU A 79 13.58 -1.91 -0.33
C GLU A 79 14.54 -1.81 -1.52
N ASP A 80 14.52 -0.68 -2.23
CA ASP A 80 15.39 -0.43 -3.38
C ASP A 80 16.82 -0.12 -2.93
N GLU A 81 17.00 0.55 -1.79
CA GLU A 81 18.29 0.75 -1.14
C GLU A 81 18.95 -0.60 -0.82
N GLN A 82 18.24 -1.50 -0.13
CA GLN A 82 18.74 -2.83 0.21
C GLN A 82 19.13 -3.64 -1.04
N ARG A 83 18.33 -3.54 -2.10
CA ARG A 83 18.60 -4.21 -3.38
C ARG A 83 19.88 -3.69 -4.05
N ILE A 84 20.08 -2.36 -4.07
CA ILE A 84 21.32 -1.76 -4.61
C ILE A 84 22.55 -2.26 -3.86
N PHE A 85 22.52 -2.30 -2.54
CA PHE A 85 23.65 -2.80 -1.75
C PHE A 85 23.95 -4.25 -2.08
N GLY A 86 22.95 -5.11 -2.22
CA GLY A 86 23.14 -6.51 -2.64
C GLY A 86 23.82 -6.61 -4.00
N LEU A 87 23.30 -5.86 -5.00
CA LEU A 87 23.87 -5.83 -6.35
C LEU A 87 25.29 -5.27 -6.39
N ALA A 88 25.58 -4.23 -5.60
CA ALA A 88 26.92 -3.67 -5.50
C ALA A 88 27.91 -4.69 -4.91
N GLN A 89 27.55 -5.43 -3.88
CA GLN A 89 28.37 -6.50 -3.31
C GLN A 89 28.63 -7.63 -4.31
N ASP A 90 27.62 -8.04 -5.07
CA ASP A 90 27.77 -9.06 -6.10
C ASP A 90 28.66 -8.57 -7.26
N CYS A 91 28.51 -7.31 -7.66
CA CYS A 91 29.37 -6.66 -8.66
C CYS A 91 30.85 -6.64 -8.21
N ILE A 92 31.13 -6.28 -6.95
CA ILE A 92 32.48 -6.30 -6.38
C ILE A 92 33.05 -7.73 -6.41
N ARG A 93 32.25 -8.71 -5.98
CA ARG A 93 32.67 -10.13 -5.87
C ARG A 93 32.97 -10.76 -7.23
N ASN A 94 32.12 -10.44 -8.22
CA ASN A 94 32.13 -11.13 -9.52
C ASN A 94 32.79 -10.31 -10.63
N HIS A 95 33.27 -9.10 -10.35
CA HIS A 95 33.80 -8.15 -11.33
C HIS A 95 32.86 -7.93 -12.54
N SER A 96 31.57 -7.83 -12.26
CA SER A 96 30.49 -7.68 -13.26
C SER A 96 29.88 -6.29 -13.20
N ASP A 97 29.18 -5.89 -14.26
CA ASP A 97 28.29 -4.72 -14.22
C ASP A 97 26.96 -5.09 -13.58
N PHE A 98 26.26 -4.13 -13.00
CA PHE A 98 24.87 -4.34 -12.62
C PHE A 98 23.93 -3.32 -13.23
N TYR A 99 22.69 -3.73 -13.35
CA TYR A 99 21.55 -2.94 -13.82
C TYR A 99 20.41 -3.09 -12.82
N CYS A 100 19.78 -1.97 -12.45
CA CYS A 100 18.54 -2.03 -11.68
C CYS A 100 17.66 -0.81 -11.97
N GLU A 101 16.38 -0.97 -11.73
CA GLU A 101 15.38 0.08 -11.74
C GLU A 101 14.94 0.33 -10.31
N VAL A 102 14.94 1.57 -9.86
CA VAL A 102 14.70 1.93 -8.46
C VAL A 102 13.74 3.11 -8.37
N ARG A 103 13.03 3.18 -7.26
CA ARG A 103 12.18 4.31 -6.89
C ARG A 103 12.94 5.26 -5.99
N GLY A 104 12.78 6.54 -6.21
CA GLY A 104 13.36 7.55 -5.37
C GLY A 104 12.46 8.77 -5.24
N TYR A 105 12.66 9.51 -4.16
CA TYR A 105 11.96 10.77 -3.92
C TYR A 105 12.67 11.90 -4.63
N ARG A 106 11.91 12.75 -5.33
CA ARG A 106 12.37 14.02 -5.83
C ARG A 106 12.26 15.10 -4.75
N PHE A 107 12.88 16.24 -4.99
CA PHE A 107 12.83 17.34 -4.03
C PHE A 107 11.42 17.85 -3.71
N ASP A 108 10.51 17.79 -4.66
CA ASP A 108 9.09 18.17 -4.51
C ASP A 108 8.24 17.13 -3.78
N GLY A 109 8.85 16.01 -3.34
CA GLY A 109 8.18 14.90 -2.69
C GLY A 109 7.52 13.90 -3.64
N SER A 110 7.57 14.15 -4.95
CA SER A 110 7.07 13.18 -5.94
C SER A 110 8.00 11.97 -6.04
N VAL A 111 7.44 10.84 -6.51
CA VAL A 111 8.20 9.60 -6.74
C VAL A 111 8.66 9.52 -8.18
N GLY A 112 9.95 9.31 -8.39
CA GLY A 112 10.55 9.01 -9.69
C GLY A 112 11.02 7.57 -9.80
N TRP A 113 11.03 7.03 -11.02
CA TRP A 113 11.68 5.78 -11.36
C TRP A 113 13.00 6.06 -12.05
N PHE A 114 14.07 5.43 -11.58
CA PHE A 114 15.41 5.63 -12.09
C PHE A 114 16.03 4.31 -12.51
N CYS A 115 16.64 4.30 -13.69
CA CYS A 115 17.45 3.20 -14.17
C CYS A 115 18.92 3.47 -13.81
N ILE A 116 19.54 2.55 -13.09
CA ILE A 116 20.94 2.63 -12.68
C ILE A 116 21.71 1.53 -13.38
N ARG A 117 22.82 1.90 -14.06
CA ARG A 117 23.83 0.96 -14.55
C ARG A 117 25.15 1.33 -13.92
N ALA A 118 25.81 0.38 -13.30
CA ALA A 118 27.06 0.66 -12.59
C ALA A 118 28.09 -0.46 -12.78
N ARG A 119 29.38 -0.07 -12.72
CA ARG A 119 30.53 -0.98 -12.71
C ARG A 119 31.58 -0.48 -11.75
N THR A 120 32.40 -1.39 -11.24
CA THR A 120 33.58 -1.01 -10.46
C THR A 120 34.65 -0.38 -11.34
N VAL A 121 35.42 0.54 -10.76
CA VAL A 121 36.53 1.21 -11.45
C VAL A 121 37.74 1.32 -10.52
N ASP A 122 38.94 1.18 -11.10
CA ASP A 122 40.23 1.15 -10.36
C ASP A 122 41.07 2.41 -10.59
N PHE A 123 40.62 3.35 -11.43
CA PHE A 123 41.38 4.57 -11.74
C PHE A 123 41.32 5.61 -10.63
N ILE A 124 40.45 5.47 -9.65
CA ILE A 124 40.39 6.29 -8.45
C ILE A 124 40.95 5.48 -7.29
N LYS A 125 42.03 6.01 -6.67
CA LYS A 125 42.61 5.37 -5.48
C LYS A 125 41.75 5.67 -4.27
N SER A 126 41.11 4.64 -3.75
CA SER A 126 40.34 4.63 -2.52
C SER A 126 40.52 3.32 -1.78
N ASP A 127 40.37 3.35 -0.46
CA ASP A 127 40.36 2.12 0.37
C ASP A 127 39.04 1.34 0.23
N ASN A 128 38.03 1.97 -0.36
CA ASN A 128 36.71 1.37 -0.59
C ASN A 128 36.45 1.18 -2.09
N PRO A 129 35.54 0.25 -2.46
CA PRO A 129 35.13 0.07 -3.84
C PRO A 129 34.50 1.32 -4.43
N VAL A 130 34.93 1.68 -5.63
CA VAL A 130 34.44 2.83 -6.38
C VAL A 130 33.68 2.34 -7.61
N PHE A 131 32.54 2.96 -7.86
CA PHE A 131 31.66 2.66 -9.00
C PHE A 131 31.52 3.87 -9.91
N LEU A 132 31.62 3.63 -11.20
CA LEU A 132 31.10 4.54 -12.22
C LEU A 132 29.67 4.09 -12.54
N ALA A 133 28.73 5.02 -12.44
CA ALA A 133 27.30 4.74 -12.71
C ALA A 133 26.70 5.76 -13.67
N SER A 134 25.73 5.30 -14.46
CA SER A 134 24.78 6.14 -15.17
C SER A 134 23.40 6.01 -14.54
N ILE A 135 22.71 7.15 -14.40
CA ILE A 135 21.35 7.23 -13.85
C ILE A 135 20.47 7.98 -14.84
N ASN A 136 19.36 7.36 -15.21
CA ASN A 136 18.37 7.93 -16.10
C ASN A 136 16.98 7.89 -15.50
N ASP A 137 16.23 8.98 -15.65
CA ASP A 137 14.82 9.02 -15.31
C ASP A 137 14.03 8.21 -16.32
N ILE A 138 13.36 7.17 -15.85
CA ILE A 138 12.49 6.29 -16.62
C ILE A 138 11.02 6.40 -16.23
N SER A 139 10.65 7.43 -15.44
CA SER A 139 9.29 7.61 -14.93
C SER A 139 8.26 7.67 -16.07
N ARG A 140 8.60 8.38 -17.16
CA ARG A 140 7.71 8.45 -18.34
C ARG A 140 7.56 7.08 -19.01
N ARG A 141 8.63 6.29 -19.09
CA ARG A 141 8.55 4.92 -19.64
C ARG A 141 7.65 4.05 -18.78
N LYS A 142 7.85 4.07 -17.46
CA LYS A 142 7.02 3.33 -16.49
C LYS A 142 5.56 3.76 -16.56
N GLU A 143 5.30 5.05 -16.69
CA GLU A 143 3.94 5.56 -16.88
C GLU A 143 3.28 5.02 -18.17
N LEU A 144 4.02 5.00 -19.30
CA LEU A 144 3.52 4.45 -20.55
C LEU A 144 3.31 2.93 -20.49
N GLU A 145 4.24 2.19 -19.89
CA GLU A 145 4.10 0.76 -19.63
C GLU A 145 2.86 0.47 -18.82
N HIS A 146 2.64 1.27 -17.78
CA HIS A 146 1.49 1.18 -16.90
C HIS A 146 0.18 1.48 -17.65
N GLN A 147 0.11 2.60 -18.40
CA GLN A 147 -1.06 2.93 -19.23
C GLN A 147 -1.35 1.84 -20.27
N TYR A 148 -0.31 1.25 -20.86
CA TYR A 148 -0.47 0.13 -21.78
C TYR A 148 -1.06 -1.11 -21.09
N SER A 149 -0.58 -1.46 -19.90
CA SER A 149 -1.11 -2.59 -19.12
C SER A 149 -2.58 -2.39 -18.75
N ILE A 150 -2.93 -1.19 -18.29
CA ILE A 150 -4.32 -0.82 -18.00
C ILE A 150 -5.19 -0.91 -19.26
N SER A 151 -4.72 -0.35 -20.37
CA SER A 151 -5.46 -0.38 -21.65
C SER A 151 -5.69 -1.82 -22.10
N LYS A 152 -4.66 -2.67 -22.01
CA LYS A 152 -4.75 -4.10 -22.34
C LYS A 152 -5.78 -4.83 -21.49
N GLU A 153 -5.80 -4.58 -20.19
CA GLU A 153 -6.78 -5.22 -19.29
C GLU A 153 -8.19 -4.69 -19.53
N ARG A 154 -8.37 -3.39 -19.84
CA ARG A 154 -9.66 -2.85 -20.29
C ARG A 154 -10.17 -3.58 -21.53
N TYR A 155 -9.31 -3.75 -22.54
CA TYR A 155 -9.68 -4.46 -23.77
C TYR A 155 -10.08 -5.90 -23.48
N ARG A 156 -9.35 -6.59 -22.60
CA ARG A 156 -9.69 -7.96 -22.19
C ARG A 156 -11.07 -8.06 -21.54
N ILE A 157 -11.38 -7.10 -20.65
CA ILE A 157 -12.68 -7.05 -19.94
C ILE A 157 -13.80 -6.70 -20.94
N LEU A 158 -13.56 -5.79 -21.90
CA LEU A 158 -14.53 -5.42 -22.93
C LEU A 158 -14.84 -6.57 -23.91
N GLU A 159 -13.84 -7.37 -24.27
CA GLU A 159 -14.05 -8.54 -25.14
C GLU A 159 -14.91 -9.62 -24.49
N GLU A 160 -14.97 -9.69 -23.17
CA GLU A 160 -15.75 -10.69 -22.44
C GLU A 160 -17.23 -10.32 -22.29
N THR A 161 -17.65 -9.05 -22.55
CA THR A 161 -19.05 -8.63 -22.31
C THR A 161 -19.47 -7.35 -23.03
N SER A 162 -20.71 -7.31 -23.47
CA SER A 162 -21.31 -6.28 -24.32
C SER A 162 -22.27 -5.30 -23.62
N SER A 163 -22.21 -5.04 -22.30
CA SER A 163 -23.08 -4.04 -21.66
C SER A 163 -22.73 -3.64 -20.22
N ALA A 164 -21.45 -3.35 -19.94
CA ALA A 164 -21.03 -3.07 -18.57
C ALA A 164 -20.27 -1.73 -18.43
N PHE A 165 -20.54 -0.99 -17.38
CA PHE A 165 -19.75 0.20 -17.03
C PHE A 165 -18.39 -0.21 -16.49
N LEU A 166 -17.31 0.29 -17.12
CA LEU A 166 -15.95 0.05 -16.66
C LEU A 166 -15.53 1.08 -15.63
N PHE A 167 -14.66 0.68 -14.70
CA PHE A 167 -14.04 1.60 -13.75
C PHE A 167 -12.56 1.28 -13.53
N GLU A 168 -11.83 2.29 -13.08
CA GLU A 168 -10.48 2.20 -12.52
C GLU A 168 -10.45 2.88 -11.16
N TYR A 169 -9.78 2.25 -10.20
CA TYR A 169 -9.48 2.85 -8.92
C TYR A 169 -7.98 2.92 -8.71
N SER A 170 -7.49 4.11 -8.39
CA SER A 170 -6.09 4.37 -8.05
C SER A 170 -5.95 4.61 -6.55
N LEU A 171 -5.18 3.74 -5.89
CA LEU A 171 -4.92 3.88 -4.46
C LEU A 171 -4.03 5.09 -4.16
N LEU A 172 -3.04 5.39 -5.02
CA LEU A 172 -2.06 6.46 -4.77
C LEU A 172 -2.69 7.82 -4.51
N ASN A 173 -3.80 8.11 -5.18
CA ASN A 173 -4.50 9.39 -5.08
C ASN A 173 -5.96 9.24 -4.65
N ASP A 174 -6.40 8.02 -4.28
CA ASP A 174 -7.80 7.71 -3.92
C ASP A 174 -8.80 8.18 -4.97
N ASN A 175 -8.50 7.97 -6.27
CA ASN A 175 -9.36 8.39 -7.37
C ASN A 175 -10.05 7.19 -8.02
N MET A 176 -11.34 7.34 -8.31
CA MET A 176 -12.14 6.40 -9.08
C MET A 176 -12.53 7.02 -10.42
N THR A 177 -12.18 6.36 -11.51
CA THR A 177 -12.55 6.80 -12.87
C THR A 177 -13.53 5.82 -13.48
N PHE A 178 -14.67 6.30 -13.93
CA PHE A 178 -15.68 5.53 -14.64
C PHE A 178 -15.59 5.79 -16.15
N PHE A 179 -15.76 4.74 -16.93
CA PHE A 179 -15.73 4.78 -18.41
C PHE A 179 -17.09 4.31 -18.92
N PRO A 180 -18.03 5.22 -19.23
CA PRO A 180 -19.30 4.87 -19.85
C PRO A 180 -19.10 4.44 -21.31
N GLU A 181 -19.98 3.55 -21.82
CA GLU A 181 -19.94 3.07 -23.21
C GLU A 181 -19.97 4.21 -24.26
N ALA A 182 -20.66 5.30 -23.96
CA ALA A 182 -20.71 6.49 -24.82
C ALA A 182 -20.49 7.72 -23.95
N GLY A 183 -19.35 8.38 -24.07
CA GLY A 183 -19.12 9.64 -23.40
C GLY A 183 -17.70 9.85 -22.88
N LYS A 184 -17.53 10.97 -22.15
CA LYS A 184 -16.25 11.28 -21.49
C LYS A 184 -16.15 10.50 -20.20
N SER A 185 -14.97 10.00 -19.89
CA SER A 185 -14.65 9.42 -18.58
C SER A 185 -14.98 10.43 -17.46
N HIS A 186 -15.50 9.91 -16.36
CA HIS A 186 -15.82 10.70 -15.19
C HIS A 186 -14.92 10.26 -14.03
N GLU A 187 -14.13 11.20 -13.51
CA GLU A 187 -13.24 10.97 -12.38
C GLU A 187 -13.84 11.51 -11.09
N ILE A 188 -13.80 10.71 -10.04
CA ILE A 188 -14.18 11.08 -8.67
C ILE A 188 -12.91 11.08 -7.83
N VAL A 189 -12.49 12.27 -7.44
CA VAL A 189 -11.30 12.49 -6.60
C VAL A 189 -11.66 12.25 -5.13
N ASN A 190 -10.71 11.68 -4.37
CA ASN A 190 -10.92 11.28 -2.96
C ASN A 190 -12.15 10.36 -2.82
N TYR A 191 -12.10 9.21 -3.48
CA TYR A 191 -13.24 8.29 -3.59
C TYR A 191 -13.74 7.78 -2.24
N GLY A 192 -12.87 7.54 -1.28
CA GLY A 192 -13.25 7.21 0.08
C GLY A 192 -14.14 8.29 0.72
N MET A 193 -13.78 9.57 0.53
CA MET A 193 -14.60 10.70 1.00
C MET A 193 -15.93 10.79 0.24
N TYR A 194 -15.91 10.52 -1.07
CA TYR A 194 -17.12 10.46 -1.88
C TYR A 194 -18.07 9.38 -1.38
N LEU A 195 -17.58 8.16 -1.13
CA LEU A 195 -18.40 7.05 -0.60
C LEU A 195 -19.01 7.39 0.76
N ARG A 196 -18.28 8.12 1.61
CA ARG A 196 -18.80 8.59 2.92
C ARG A 196 -20.02 9.51 2.76
N ARG A 197 -20.03 10.39 1.76
CA ARG A 197 -21.07 11.42 1.56
C ARG A 197 -22.15 11.01 0.59
N SER A 198 -21.89 10.01 -0.25
CA SER A 198 -22.79 9.57 -1.31
C SER A 198 -23.59 8.36 -0.88
N ASN A 199 -24.84 8.29 -1.33
CA ASN A 199 -25.68 7.11 -1.19
C ASN A 199 -25.85 6.37 -2.54
N ARG A 200 -24.90 6.55 -3.47
CA ARG A 200 -24.91 5.84 -4.76
C ARG A 200 -24.81 4.33 -4.61
N ILE A 201 -24.02 3.87 -3.68
CA ILE A 201 -24.01 2.48 -3.22
C ILE A 201 -24.80 2.45 -1.92
N TYR A 202 -25.65 1.42 -1.75
CA TYR A 202 -26.38 1.23 -0.50
C TYR A 202 -25.38 1.23 0.69
N PRO A 203 -25.70 1.89 1.82
CA PRO A 203 -24.70 2.12 2.88
C PRO A 203 -23.95 0.88 3.35
N ASP A 204 -24.64 -0.22 3.56
CA ASP A 204 -23.99 -1.46 4.03
C ASP A 204 -23.09 -2.06 2.93
N ASP A 205 -23.53 -2.02 1.68
CA ASP A 205 -22.79 -2.55 0.54
C ASP A 205 -21.54 -1.70 0.25
N ALA A 206 -21.59 -0.37 0.53
CA ALA A 206 -20.46 0.54 0.38
C ALA A 206 -19.31 0.19 1.30
N ILE A 207 -19.59 -0.33 2.51
CA ILE A 207 -18.59 -0.82 3.46
C ILE A 207 -17.81 -1.99 2.83
N TYR A 208 -18.52 -3.00 2.37
CA TYR A 208 -17.92 -4.19 1.76
C TYR A 208 -17.20 -3.87 0.45
N PHE A 209 -17.76 -2.97 -0.36
CA PHE A 209 -17.13 -2.55 -1.60
C PHE A 209 -15.80 -1.84 -1.35
N TYR A 210 -15.76 -0.88 -0.42
CA TYR A 210 -14.53 -0.19 -0.07
C TYR A 210 -13.49 -1.13 0.57
N TYR A 211 -13.94 -2.04 1.42
CA TYR A 211 -13.08 -3.10 1.96
C TYR A 211 -12.42 -3.92 0.85
N ILE A 212 -13.17 -4.35 -0.16
CA ILE A 212 -12.62 -5.09 -1.29
C ILE A 212 -11.58 -4.26 -2.04
N LEU A 213 -11.84 -2.97 -2.28
CA LEU A 213 -10.86 -2.09 -2.91
C LEU A 213 -9.56 -2.04 -2.09
N MET A 214 -9.64 -1.82 -0.78
CA MET A 214 -8.46 -1.76 0.10
C MET A 214 -7.71 -3.09 0.17
N ARG A 215 -8.43 -4.21 0.25
CA ARG A 215 -7.85 -5.54 0.21
C ARG A 215 -7.08 -5.80 -1.10
N CYS A 216 -7.69 -5.46 -2.22
CA CYS A 216 -7.05 -5.61 -3.53
C CYS A 216 -5.83 -4.68 -3.71
N CYS A 217 -5.73 -3.60 -2.95
CA CYS A 217 -4.54 -2.76 -2.93
C CYS A 217 -3.38 -3.39 -2.15
N ARG A 218 -3.68 -4.22 -1.15
CA ARG A 218 -2.66 -4.91 -0.33
C ARG A 218 -2.09 -6.16 -0.98
N LYS A 219 -2.90 -6.83 -1.78
CA LYS A 219 -2.54 -8.08 -2.43
C LYS A 219 -3.25 -8.18 -3.77
N GLU A 220 -2.53 -8.67 -4.78
CA GLU A 220 -3.13 -8.97 -6.07
C GLU A 220 -4.34 -9.88 -5.88
N CYS A 221 -5.50 -9.44 -6.37
CA CYS A 221 -6.75 -10.15 -6.28
C CYS A 221 -7.66 -9.91 -7.47
N LYS A 222 -8.58 -10.84 -7.67
CA LYS A 222 -9.62 -10.75 -8.69
C LYS A 222 -10.87 -11.47 -8.17
N GLY A 223 -12.04 -10.94 -8.54
CA GLY A 223 -13.30 -11.52 -8.10
C GLY A 223 -14.50 -10.70 -8.53
N PHE A 224 -15.59 -10.89 -7.82
CA PHE A 224 -16.78 -10.07 -7.97
C PHE A 224 -17.45 -9.83 -6.61
N ILE A 225 -18.23 -8.78 -6.54
CA ILE A 225 -19.12 -8.46 -5.42
C ILE A 225 -20.45 -7.96 -5.99
N ASP A 226 -21.54 -8.38 -5.39
CA ASP A 226 -22.88 -7.88 -5.71
C ASP A 226 -23.21 -6.73 -4.75
N ILE A 227 -23.67 -5.61 -5.30
CA ILE A 227 -23.99 -4.39 -4.56
C ILE A 227 -25.32 -3.84 -5.03
N ARG A 228 -25.98 -3.08 -4.17
CA ARG A 228 -27.14 -2.26 -4.55
C ARG A 228 -26.65 -0.88 -4.95
N TYR A 229 -26.82 -0.55 -6.23
CA TYR A 229 -26.38 0.72 -6.82
C TYR A 229 -27.61 1.56 -7.21
N LEU A 230 -27.59 2.85 -6.86
CA LEU A 230 -28.68 3.77 -7.15
C LEU A 230 -28.70 4.14 -8.63
N ASP A 231 -29.72 3.73 -9.35
CA ASP A 231 -29.93 4.12 -10.74
C ASP A 231 -30.25 5.62 -10.84
N ASN A 232 -29.65 6.28 -11.82
CA ASN A 232 -29.83 7.70 -12.07
C ASN A 232 -31.16 8.07 -12.71
N VAL A 233 -31.84 7.11 -13.32
CA VAL A 233 -33.08 7.32 -14.10
C VAL A 233 -34.30 7.02 -13.25
N THR A 234 -34.28 5.88 -12.56
CA THR A 234 -35.40 5.39 -11.75
C THR A 234 -35.36 5.91 -10.31
N GLU A 235 -34.20 6.40 -9.85
CA GLU A 235 -33.93 6.76 -8.44
C GLU A 235 -34.17 5.58 -7.46
N GLU A 236 -34.11 4.35 -7.97
CA GLU A 236 -34.23 3.12 -7.19
C GLU A 236 -32.88 2.39 -7.11
N TYR A 237 -32.69 1.59 -6.06
CA TYR A 237 -31.52 0.71 -5.96
C TYR A 237 -31.72 -0.52 -6.84
N ILE A 238 -30.83 -0.69 -7.80
CA ILE A 238 -30.72 -1.88 -8.66
C ILE A 238 -29.63 -2.82 -8.16
N HIS A 239 -29.79 -4.10 -8.37
CA HIS A 239 -28.75 -5.09 -8.07
C HIS A 239 -27.70 -5.09 -9.17
N SER A 240 -26.47 -4.80 -8.79
CA SER A 240 -25.34 -4.70 -9.72
C SER A 240 -24.21 -5.61 -9.28
N ARG A 241 -23.62 -6.35 -10.23
CA ARG A 241 -22.41 -7.13 -10.03
C ARG A 241 -21.18 -6.34 -10.43
N VAL A 242 -20.26 -6.17 -9.49
CA VAL A 242 -18.97 -5.52 -9.71
C VAL A 242 -17.91 -6.59 -9.83
N HIS A 243 -17.42 -6.82 -11.03
CA HIS A 243 -16.21 -7.61 -11.26
C HIS A 243 -15.00 -6.70 -11.10
N TYR A 244 -13.96 -7.20 -10.44
CA TYR A 244 -12.74 -6.45 -10.19
C TYR A 244 -11.49 -7.31 -10.38
N SER A 245 -10.40 -6.65 -10.75
CA SER A 245 -9.06 -7.25 -10.84
C SER A 245 -8.03 -6.17 -10.50
N SER A 246 -7.09 -6.51 -9.63
CA SER A 246 -5.93 -5.66 -9.39
C SER A 246 -4.91 -5.81 -10.52
N ILE A 247 -4.21 -4.72 -10.80
CA ILE A 247 -3.06 -4.68 -11.72
C ILE A 247 -1.84 -4.38 -10.87
N ALA A 248 -0.88 -5.30 -10.86
CA ALA A 248 0.37 -5.15 -10.16
C ALA A 248 1.54 -4.88 -11.12
N ASP A 249 2.62 -4.32 -10.61
CA ASP A 249 3.89 -4.23 -11.32
C ASP A 249 4.66 -5.56 -11.27
N GLU A 250 5.83 -5.59 -11.88
CA GLU A 250 6.70 -6.78 -11.92
C GLU A 250 7.23 -7.23 -10.53
N PHE A 251 7.09 -6.38 -9.51
CA PHE A 251 7.47 -6.66 -8.12
C PHE A 251 6.27 -7.10 -7.26
N GLY A 252 5.06 -7.14 -7.84
CA GLY A 252 3.84 -7.51 -7.14
C GLY A 252 3.16 -6.35 -6.39
N PHE A 253 3.64 -5.10 -6.55
CA PHE A 253 2.95 -3.93 -5.99
C PHE A 253 1.72 -3.58 -6.82
N VAL A 254 0.56 -3.57 -6.18
CA VAL A 254 -0.68 -3.22 -6.85
C VAL A 254 -0.68 -1.73 -7.20
N LEU A 255 -0.85 -1.45 -8.48
CA LEU A 255 -0.86 -0.10 -9.03
C LEU A 255 -2.27 0.47 -9.14
N LYS A 256 -3.22 -0.37 -9.59
CA LYS A 256 -4.63 -0.01 -9.78
C LYS A 256 -5.53 -1.22 -9.63
N ILE A 257 -6.80 -0.94 -9.41
CA ILE A 257 -7.89 -1.90 -9.55
C ILE A 257 -8.73 -1.49 -10.76
N VAL A 258 -9.01 -2.43 -11.62
CA VAL A 258 -9.92 -2.24 -12.76
C VAL A 258 -11.12 -3.16 -12.61
N GLY A 259 -12.24 -2.73 -13.11
CA GLY A 259 -13.42 -3.57 -13.05
C GLY A 259 -14.55 -3.10 -13.95
N ARG A 260 -15.62 -3.87 -13.89
CA ARG A 260 -16.88 -3.59 -14.59
C ARG A 260 -18.06 -3.75 -13.64
N ILE A 261 -19.08 -2.99 -13.91
CA ILE A 261 -20.35 -3.03 -13.18
C ILE A 261 -21.44 -3.44 -14.19
N GLU A 262 -22.14 -4.53 -13.93
CA GLU A 262 -23.25 -5.01 -14.73
C GLU A 262 -24.55 -5.04 -13.90
N ASP A 263 -25.67 -4.67 -14.50
CA ASP A 263 -27.00 -4.80 -13.90
C ASP A 263 -27.40 -6.27 -13.94
N ILE A 264 -27.72 -6.84 -12.78
CA ILE A 264 -28.16 -8.22 -12.61
C ILE A 264 -29.58 -8.33 -12.04
N THR A 265 -30.34 -7.23 -12.07
CA THR A 265 -31.69 -7.15 -11.47
C THR A 265 -32.63 -8.21 -12.04
N GLU A 266 -32.61 -8.44 -13.35
CA GLU A 266 -33.45 -9.48 -13.99
C GLU A 266 -33.01 -10.92 -13.64
N GLN A 267 -31.74 -11.12 -13.29
CA GLN A 267 -31.17 -12.46 -13.02
C GLN A 267 -31.34 -12.91 -11.57
N ASN A 268 -31.65 -12.01 -10.64
CA ASN A 268 -31.47 -12.25 -9.21
C ASN A 268 -32.73 -12.25 -8.33
N GLY A 269 -33.89 -12.50 -8.87
CA GLY A 269 -35.09 -12.71 -8.02
C GLY A 269 -34.93 -13.77 -6.90
N ILE A 270 -33.79 -14.49 -6.83
CA ILE A 270 -33.57 -15.61 -5.88
C ILE A 270 -32.17 -15.63 -5.21
N LYS A 271 -31.19 -14.80 -5.60
CA LYS A 271 -29.79 -14.95 -5.14
C LYS A 271 -29.23 -13.85 -4.25
N ALA A 272 -29.93 -12.74 -4.04
CA ALA A 272 -29.43 -11.63 -3.19
C ALA A 272 -29.21 -12.06 -1.72
N ASP A 273 -29.92 -13.07 -1.26
CA ASP A 273 -29.83 -13.59 0.12
C ASP A 273 -28.55 -14.41 0.39
N LEU A 274 -27.98 -15.04 -0.63
CA LEU A 274 -26.87 -16.00 -0.46
C LEU A 274 -25.51 -15.37 -0.12
N ILE A 275 -25.27 -14.11 -0.49
CA ILE A 275 -24.00 -13.42 -0.17
C ILE A 275 -24.06 -12.83 1.23
N ALA A 276 -25.21 -12.29 1.62
CA ALA A 276 -25.46 -11.89 2.99
C ALA A 276 -25.31 -13.06 3.98
N GLU A 277 -25.77 -14.26 3.60
CA GLU A 277 -25.62 -15.46 4.45
C GLU A 277 -24.17 -15.87 4.68
N LYS A 278 -23.30 -15.75 3.68
CA LYS A 278 -21.89 -16.17 3.82
C LYS A 278 -21.10 -15.31 4.81
N TYR A 279 -21.47 -14.04 4.96
CA TYR A 279 -20.82 -13.10 5.88
C TYR A 279 -21.59 -12.88 7.17
N ASN A 280 -22.80 -13.46 7.29
CA ASN A 280 -23.69 -13.32 8.44
C ASN A 280 -23.68 -14.52 9.39
N ALA A 281 -22.70 -15.42 9.31
CA ALA A 281 -22.58 -16.50 10.28
C ALA A 281 -21.77 -16.02 11.51
N PRO A 282 -22.22 -16.34 12.75
CA PRO A 282 -21.41 -16.13 13.95
C PRO A 282 -20.09 -16.89 13.87
N TYR A 283 -19.03 -16.35 14.48
CA TYR A 283 -17.72 -17.00 14.53
C TYR A 283 -17.30 -17.26 15.97
N GLY A 284 -17.36 -18.51 16.41
CA GLY A 284 -17.14 -18.85 17.82
C GLY A 284 -18.14 -18.15 18.72
N SER A 285 -17.65 -17.36 19.67
CA SER A 285 -18.47 -16.51 20.56
C SER A 285 -18.82 -15.14 19.98
N LEU A 286 -18.24 -14.78 18.84
CA LEU A 286 -18.47 -13.49 18.22
C LEU A 286 -19.78 -13.48 17.41
N PRO A 287 -20.57 -12.39 17.46
CA PRO A 287 -21.79 -12.25 16.69
C PRO A 287 -21.55 -12.27 15.19
N ALA A 288 -22.59 -12.54 14.44
CA ALA A 288 -22.58 -12.34 13.00
C ALA A 288 -22.37 -10.87 12.64
N ALA A 289 -21.71 -10.60 11.51
CA ALA A 289 -21.39 -9.24 11.09
C ALA A 289 -22.65 -8.35 10.96
N GLY A 290 -23.76 -8.87 10.43
CA GLY A 290 -25.02 -8.12 10.34
C GLY A 290 -25.57 -7.68 11.69
N ASP A 291 -25.59 -8.60 12.67
CA ASP A 291 -26.06 -8.31 14.03
C ASP A 291 -25.15 -7.30 14.73
N ALA A 292 -23.82 -7.48 14.55
CA ALA A 292 -22.83 -6.56 15.12
C ALA A 292 -22.95 -5.14 14.53
N ILE A 293 -23.12 -5.03 13.21
CA ILE A 293 -23.34 -3.74 12.52
C ILE A 293 -24.63 -3.07 13.01
N ALA A 294 -25.70 -3.83 13.21
CA ALA A 294 -26.95 -3.29 13.77
C ALA A 294 -26.74 -2.74 15.20
N GLN A 295 -26.03 -3.46 16.07
CA GLN A 295 -25.68 -3.01 17.42
C GLN A 295 -24.79 -1.75 17.38
N ILE A 296 -23.82 -1.69 16.46
CA ILE A 296 -22.94 -0.51 16.30
C ILE A 296 -23.77 0.71 15.85
N ASN A 297 -24.69 0.55 14.91
CA ASN A 297 -25.56 1.64 14.44
C ASN A 297 -26.44 2.18 15.59
N GLU A 298 -26.98 1.32 16.45
CA GLU A 298 -27.71 1.72 17.65
C GLU A 298 -26.81 2.56 18.57
N LYS A 299 -25.61 2.08 18.90
CA LYS A 299 -24.64 2.75 19.76
C LYS A 299 -24.16 4.09 19.21
N ILE A 300 -23.91 4.18 17.89
CA ILE A 300 -23.51 5.41 17.23
C ILE A 300 -24.59 6.49 17.37
N SER A 301 -25.87 6.12 17.38
CA SER A 301 -26.98 7.06 17.45
C SER A 301 -27.14 7.78 18.78
N HIS A 302 -26.48 7.32 19.86
CA HIS A 302 -26.56 7.94 21.18
C HIS A 302 -25.85 9.30 21.19
N GLU A 303 -26.60 10.35 21.55
CA GLU A 303 -26.06 11.70 21.65
C GLU A 303 -24.97 11.83 22.72
N GLY A 304 -23.85 12.46 22.33
CA GLY A 304 -22.75 12.78 23.25
C GLY A 304 -21.81 11.62 23.57
N SER A 305 -22.04 10.44 23.00
CA SER A 305 -21.11 9.30 23.13
C SER A 305 -19.86 9.52 22.30
N LYS A 306 -18.71 9.10 22.84
CA LYS A 306 -17.45 8.97 22.09
C LYS A 306 -17.43 7.56 21.52
N GLY A 307 -17.07 7.43 20.26
CA GLY A 307 -16.97 6.12 19.60
C GLY A 307 -15.63 5.93 18.93
N ALA A 308 -15.14 4.70 18.96
CA ALA A 308 -13.97 4.28 18.20
C ALA A 308 -14.25 2.96 17.49
N LEU A 309 -13.78 2.84 16.24
CA LEU A 309 -13.83 1.60 15.48
C LEU A 309 -12.41 1.23 15.06
N LEU A 310 -12.08 -0.04 15.25
CA LEU A 310 -10.79 -0.61 14.91
C LEU A 310 -10.98 -1.73 13.90
N PHE A 311 -10.15 -1.75 12.88
CA PHE A 311 -9.86 -2.91 12.06
C PHE A 311 -8.56 -3.54 12.54
N ALA A 312 -8.60 -4.79 12.91
CA ALA A 312 -7.44 -5.58 13.31
C ALA A 312 -7.27 -6.76 12.35
N ASP A 313 -6.11 -6.88 11.75
CA ASP A 313 -5.79 -7.89 10.74
C ASP A 313 -4.51 -8.64 11.16
N ILE A 314 -4.52 -9.97 11.09
CA ILE A 314 -3.38 -10.82 11.41
C ILE A 314 -2.28 -10.60 10.37
N ASP A 315 -1.07 -10.26 10.84
CA ASP A 315 0.06 -10.02 9.95
C ASP A 315 0.57 -11.33 9.33
N ASP A 316 0.88 -11.27 8.03
CA ASP A 316 1.47 -12.36 7.25
C ASP A 316 0.67 -13.68 7.27
N PHE A 317 -0.66 -13.58 7.46
CA PHE A 317 -1.52 -14.76 7.55
C PHE A 317 -1.48 -15.67 6.30
N GLY A 318 -1.30 -15.09 5.11
CA GLY A 318 -1.11 -15.86 3.88
C GLY A 318 0.14 -16.74 3.90
N ASP A 319 1.26 -16.20 4.39
CA ASP A 319 2.52 -16.92 4.55
C ASP A 319 2.41 -17.97 5.65
N PHE A 320 1.71 -17.62 6.74
CA PHE A 320 1.38 -18.54 7.82
C PHE A 320 0.60 -19.76 7.30
N ASN A 321 -0.48 -19.52 6.57
CA ASN A 321 -1.30 -20.57 5.97
C ASN A 321 -0.51 -21.44 4.98
N SER A 322 0.35 -20.82 4.18
CA SER A 322 1.23 -21.55 3.24
C SER A 322 2.25 -22.45 3.95
N ARG A 323 2.74 -22.00 5.12
CA ARG A 323 3.77 -22.70 5.89
C ARG A 323 3.23 -23.81 6.77
N TYR A 324 2.09 -23.59 7.44
CA TYR A 324 1.55 -24.48 8.47
C TYR A 324 0.28 -25.22 8.03
N GLY A 325 -0.26 -24.87 6.87
CA GLY A 325 -1.47 -25.48 6.31
C GLY A 325 -2.78 -24.86 6.84
N LYS A 326 -3.85 -25.17 6.15
CA LYS A 326 -5.17 -24.57 6.39
C LYS A 326 -5.73 -24.84 7.80
N GLU A 327 -5.58 -26.05 8.31
CA GLU A 327 -6.08 -26.42 9.64
C GLU A 327 -5.43 -25.60 10.75
N ALA A 328 -4.08 -25.44 10.69
CA ALA A 328 -3.36 -24.61 11.64
C ALA A 328 -3.75 -23.13 11.52
N ALA A 329 -3.99 -22.66 10.30
CA ALA A 329 -4.44 -21.29 10.04
C ALA A 329 -5.85 -21.04 10.61
N ASP A 330 -6.79 -21.96 10.38
CA ASP A 330 -8.15 -21.87 10.92
C ASP A 330 -8.13 -21.88 12.47
N ASN A 331 -7.29 -22.72 13.08
CA ASN A 331 -7.08 -22.73 14.53
C ASN A 331 -6.46 -21.43 15.06
N ALA A 332 -5.50 -20.84 14.34
CA ALA A 332 -4.90 -19.56 14.70
C ALA A 332 -5.94 -18.44 14.71
N VAL A 333 -6.80 -18.39 13.70
CA VAL A 333 -7.89 -17.40 13.63
C VAL A 333 -8.90 -17.60 14.74
N ALA A 334 -9.22 -18.87 15.10
CA ALA A 334 -10.14 -19.16 16.20
C ALA A 334 -9.60 -18.67 17.55
N LEU A 335 -8.33 -18.96 17.83
CA LEU A 335 -7.66 -18.46 19.06
C LEU A 335 -7.54 -16.94 19.05
N ALA A 336 -7.23 -16.33 17.91
CA ALA A 336 -7.22 -14.89 17.76
C ALA A 336 -8.57 -14.26 18.07
N ALA A 337 -9.67 -14.89 17.61
CA ALA A 337 -11.05 -14.44 17.89
C ALA A 337 -11.37 -14.45 19.38
N GLU A 338 -10.96 -15.50 20.11
CA GLU A 338 -11.12 -15.58 21.57
C GLU A 338 -10.31 -14.46 22.26
N ILE A 339 -9.06 -14.28 21.89
CA ILE A 339 -8.18 -13.25 22.49
C ILE A 339 -8.72 -11.84 22.21
N VAL A 340 -9.15 -11.55 20.99
CA VAL A 340 -9.74 -10.24 20.64
C VAL A 340 -11.02 -10.02 21.44
N GLY A 341 -11.89 -11.05 21.54
CA GLY A 341 -13.12 -10.99 22.35
C GLY A 341 -12.84 -10.73 23.84
N ASP A 342 -11.82 -11.36 24.42
CA ASP A 342 -11.45 -11.18 25.81
C ASP A 342 -10.85 -9.78 26.06
N VAL A 343 -9.93 -9.33 25.24
CA VAL A 343 -9.28 -8.02 25.36
C VAL A 343 -10.29 -6.88 25.19
N PHE A 344 -11.29 -7.06 24.35
CA PHE A 344 -12.34 -6.09 24.04
C PHE A 344 -13.73 -6.56 24.51
N SER A 345 -13.80 -7.18 25.70
CA SER A 345 -15.04 -7.78 26.24
C SER A 345 -16.17 -6.78 26.50
N ASP A 346 -15.87 -5.50 26.59
CA ASP A 346 -16.81 -4.37 26.73
C ASP A 346 -17.19 -3.71 25.38
N ALA A 347 -16.69 -4.23 24.27
CA ALA A 347 -16.89 -3.71 22.92
C ALA A 347 -17.81 -4.64 22.08
N VAL A 348 -18.29 -4.12 20.96
CA VAL A 348 -18.88 -4.96 19.91
C VAL A 348 -17.76 -5.46 19.04
N VAL A 349 -17.52 -6.77 19.05
CA VAL A 349 -16.47 -7.43 18.26
C VAL A 349 -17.11 -8.40 17.30
N PHE A 350 -16.67 -8.40 16.04
CA PHE A 350 -17.07 -9.44 15.10
C PHE A 350 -15.93 -9.75 14.12
N LYS A 351 -15.97 -10.96 13.59
CA LYS A 351 -15.04 -11.38 12.55
C LYS A 351 -15.48 -10.84 11.21
N PHE A 352 -14.57 -10.15 10.53
CA PHE A 352 -14.74 -9.76 9.14
C PHE A 352 -14.13 -10.83 8.21
N PRO A 353 -14.35 -10.79 6.89
CA PRO A 353 -13.83 -11.85 6.02
C PRO A 353 -12.33 -12.12 6.21
N ASP A 354 -11.93 -13.37 5.97
CA ASP A 354 -10.57 -13.92 6.09
C ASP A 354 -10.02 -13.91 7.53
N ASP A 355 -9.02 -13.10 7.83
CA ASP A 355 -8.27 -13.02 9.10
C ASP A 355 -8.43 -11.66 9.81
N GLU A 356 -9.48 -10.92 9.47
CA GLU A 356 -9.74 -9.58 10.01
C GLU A 356 -10.82 -9.58 11.09
N PHE A 357 -10.69 -8.65 12.03
CA PHE A 357 -11.65 -8.39 13.10
C PHE A 357 -12.03 -6.93 13.13
N VAL A 358 -13.30 -6.66 13.38
CA VAL A 358 -13.81 -5.31 13.60
C VAL A 358 -14.26 -5.17 15.05
N ILE A 359 -13.84 -4.09 15.67
CA ILE A 359 -14.09 -3.79 17.07
C ILE A 359 -14.68 -2.39 17.14
N TYR A 360 -15.85 -2.24 17.76
CA TYR A 360 -16.43 -0.93 18.08
C TYR A 360 -16.56 -0.75 19.57
N THR A 361 -16.02 0.34 20.08
CA THR A 361 -16.04 0.66 21.51
C THR A 361 -16.54 2.08 21.76
N GLU A 362 -17.21 2.28 22.89
CA GLU A 362 -17.70 3.58 23.36
C GLU A 362 -16.83 4.12 24.48
N ASN A 363 -16.77 5.46 24.57
CA ASN A 363 -16.14 6.18 25.69
C ASN A 363 -14.67 5.89 25.96
N MET A 364 -13.96 5.32 24.97
CA MET A 364 -12.55 5.03 25.06
C MET A 364 -11.72 6.22 24.52
N SER A 365 -10.65 6.57 25.21
CA SER A 365 -9.70 7.58 24.75
C SER A 365 -8.62 6.96 23.85
N GLU A 366 -7.90 7.78 23.09
CA GLU A 366 -6.78 7.30 22.27
C GLU A 366 -5.69 6.58 23.09
N PRO A 367 -5.27 7.04 24.29
CA PRO A 367 -4.38 6.25 25.16
C PRO A 367 -4.96 4.89 25.56
N ASP A 368 -6.28 4.80 25.86
CA ASP A 368 -6.91 3.53 26.20
C ASP A 368 -6.89 2.55 25.02
N LEU A 369 -7.06 3.04 23.79
CA LEU A 369 -6.93 2.23 22.58
C LEU A 369 -5.51 1.65 22.45
N HIS A 370 -4.48 2.45 22.72
CA HIS A 370 -3.10 1.98 22.72
C HIS A 370 -2.84 0.93 23.80
N ASP A 371 -3.35 1.11 25.01
CA ASP A 371 -3.22 0.12 26.09
C ASP A 371 -3.90 -1.21 25.73
N ARG A 372 -5.09 -1.16 25.10
CA ARG A 372 -5.79 -2.36 24.62
C ARG A 372 -5.01 -3.05 23.49
N TYR A 373 -4.45 -2.28 22.57
CA TYR A 373 -3.61 -2.82 21.52
C TYR A 373 -2.37 -3.54 22.07
N GLU A 374 -1.67 -2.94 23.01
CA GLU A 374 -0.51 -3.59 23.68
C GLU A 374 -0.90 -4.89 24.41
N LYS A 375 -2.06 -4.92 25.06
CA LYS A 375 -2.62 -6.14 25.66
C LYS A 375 -2.91 -7.21 24.62
N LEU A 376 -3.51 -6.83 23.48
CA LEU A 376 -3.76 -7.73 22.35
C LEU A 376 -2.46 -8.33 21.84
N GLN A 377 -1.46 -7.50 21.56
CA GLN A 377 -0.16 -7.94 21.09
C GLN A 377 0.54 -8.86 22.08
N ALA A 378 0.48 -8.55 23.39
CA ALA A 378 1.08 -9.39 24.43
C ALA A 378 0.42 -10.76 24.52
N ALA A 379 -0.91 -10.83 24.42
CA ALA A 379 -1.66 -12.08 24.43
C ALA A 379 -1.38 -12.95 23.20
N CYS A 380 -1.17 -12.34 22.03
CA CYS A 380 -0.95 -13.05 20.78
C CYS A 380 0.50 -13.51 20.54
N ARG A 381 1.47 -13.00 21.33
CA ARG A 381 2.88 -13.43 21.22
C ARG A 381 3.13 -14.88 21.60
N THR A 382 2.23 -15.52 22.34
CA THR A 382 2.37 -16.87 22.89
C THR A 382 1.15 -17.74 22.62
N ILE A 383 0.69 -17.78 21.39
CA ILE A 383 -0.38 -18.68 20.97
C ILE A 383 0.18 -20.09 20.81
N LYS A 384 -0.43 -21.07 21.50
CA LYS A 384 -0.11 -22.48 21.34
C LYS A 384 -1.01 -23.09 20.29
N LEU A 385 -0.43 -23.45 19.14
CA LEU A 385 -1.13 -24.21 18.12
C LEU A 385 -0.82 -25.69 18.22
N THR A 386 -1.88 -26.50 18.19
CA THR A 386 -1.78 -27.95 18.12
C THR A 386 -2.03 -28.38 16.67
N SER A 387 -1.07 -29.03 16.06
CA SER A 387 -1.23 -29.68 14.76
C SER A 387 -0.85 -31.14 14.89
N GLY A 388 -1.85 -32.04 14.86
CA GLY A 388 -1.67 -33.44 15.22
C GLY A 388 -1.17 -33.59 16.66
N ASP A 389 -0.08 -34.38 16.85
CA ASP A 389 0.57 -34.59 18.15
C ASP A 389 1.59 -33.49 18.53
N THR A 390 1.80 -32.48 17.70
CA THR A 390 2.80 -31.42 17.91
C THR A 390 2.14 -30.14 18.41
N VAL A 391 2.62 -29.64 19.56
CA VAL A 391 2.26 -28.32 20.08
C VAL A 391 3.43 -27.38 19.78
N SER A 392 3.15 -26.31 19.03
CA SER A 392 4.14 -25.28 18.70
C SER A 392 3.71 -23.95 19.29
N ASP A 393 4.64 -23.25 19.97
CA ASP A 393 4.45 -21.87 20.38
C ASP A 393 4.65 -20.98 19.16
N ILE A 394 3.59 -20.40 18.63
CA ILE A 394 3.62 -19.51 17.47
C ILE A 394 3.08 -18.16 17.88
N GLY A 395 3.90 -17.13 17.74
CA GLY A 395 3.43 -15.74 17.90
C GLY A 395 2.77 -15.24 16.62
N ILE A 396 1.61 -14.64 16.74
CA ILE A 396 1.01 -13.82 15.68
C ILE A 396 1.03 -12.35 16.11
N THR A 397 1.09 -11.45 15.14
CA THR A 397 0.99 -10.01 15.36
C THR A 397 -0.20 -9.45 14.61
N PHE A 398 -0.67 -8.30 15.06
CA PHE A 398 -1.75 -7.57 14.43
C PHE A 398 -1.28 -6.21 13.93
N SER A 399 -1.64 -5.87 12.72
CA SER A 399 -1.75 -4.48 12.29
C SER A 399 -3.14 -3.97 12.57
N VAL A 400 -3.26 -2.76 13.12
CA VAL A 400 -4.55 -2.18 13.51
C VAL A 400 -4.69 -0.78 12.96
N GLY A 401 -5.80 -0.54 12.26
CA GLY A 401 -6.26 0.79 11.90
C GLY A 401 -7.43 1.18 12.80
N ALA A 402 -7.26 2.24 13.56
CA ALA A 402 -8.28 2.74 14.46
C ALA A 402 -8.76 4.13 14.05
N THR A 403 -10.04 4.37 14.22
CA THR A 403 -10.61 5.71 14.08
C THR A 403 -11.51 6.01 15.26
N TRP A 404 -11.54 7.27 15.68
CA TRP A 404 -12.36 7.68 16.80
C TRP A 404 -12.96 9.07 16.62
N THR A 405 -14.02 9.35 17.36
CA THR A 405 -14.67 10.66 17.42
C THR A 405 -15.12 11.02 18.82
N GLN A 406 -15.21 12.32 19.10
CA GLN A 406 -15.77 12.84 20.35
C GLN A 406 -17.30 12.90 20.35
N ASN A 407 -17.93 12.73 19.19
CA ASN A 407 -19.39 12.74 19.07
C ASN A 407 -19.81 11.75 17.97
N SER A 408 -20.15 10.54 18.39
CA SER A 408 -20.51 9.44 17.49
C SER A 408 -21.79 9.72 16.70
N SER A 409 -22.76 10.44 17.29
CA SER A 409 -24.04 10.73 16.62
C SER A 409 -23.92 11.61 15.36
N LYS A 410 -22.74 12.22 15.12
CA LYS A 410 -22.45 12.97 13.91
C LYS A 410 -21.74 12.14 12.82
N VAL A 411 -21.48 10.89 13.07
CA VAL A 411 -20.73 9.97 12.20
C VAL A 411 -21.62 8.80 11.86
N ASN A 412 -21.67 8.39 10.62
CA ASN A 412 -22.31 7.12 10.28
C ASN A 412 -21.29 5.96 10.34
N ILE A 413 -21.77 4.74 10.41
CA ILE A 413 -20.90 3.56 10.49
C ILE A 413 -19.94 3.47 9.30
N LYS A 414 -20.39 3.87 8.11
CA LYS A 414 -19.58 3.89 6.89
C LYS A 414 -18.35 4.80 7.04
N ASP A 415 -18.50 5.93 7.73
CA ASP A 415 -17.38 6.85 8.00
C ASP A 415 -16.28 6.19 8.84
N TYR A 416 -16.71 5.46 9.86
CA TYR A 416 -15.78 4.68 10.68
C TYR A 416 -15.05 3.62 9.87
N PHE A 417 -15.78 2.80 9.12
CA PHE A 417 -15.21 1.69 8.35
C PHE A 417 -14.19 2.18 7.32
N ILE A 418 -14.57 3.15 6.47
CA ILE A 418 -13.69 3.66 5.41
C ILE A 418 -12.42 4.29 6.01
N THR A 419 -12.56 5.03 7.11
CA THR A 419 -11.40 5.67 7.73
C THR A 419 -10.49 4.65 8.40
N ALA A 420 -11.04 3.73 9.19
CA ALA A 420 -10.26 2.71 9.89
C ALA A 420 -9.53 1.78 8.92
N GLU A 421 -10.16 1.40 7.82
CA GLU A 421 -9.56 0.56 6.77
C GLU A 421 -8.39 1.26 6.08
N ARG A 422 -8.52 2.56 5.75
CA ARG A 422 -7.42 3.36 5.20
C ARG A 422 -6.25 3.46 6.17
N VAL A 423 -6.53 3.60 7.46
CA VAL A 423 -5.51 3.68 8.52
C VAL A 423 -4.85 2.31 8.74
N LEU A 424 -5.59 1.20 8.63
CA LEU A 424 -5.04 -0.14 8.65
C LEU A 424 -4.08 -0.36 7.46
N TYR A 425 -4.46 0.07 6.26
CA TYR A 425 -3.57 0.01 5.11
C TYR A 425 -2.23 0.68 5.40
N LYS A 426 -2.25 1.89 6.02
CA LYS A 426 -1.02 2.57 6.42
C LYS A 426 -0.21 1.76 7.44
N ALA A 427 -0.84 1.15 8.44
CA ALA A 427 -0.14 0.29 9.41
C ALA A 427 0.57 -0.89 8.73
N LYS A 428 -0.07 -1.50 7.73
CA LYS A 428 0.49 -2.60 6.94
C LYS A 428 1.68 -2.18 6.08
N THR A 429 1.59 -1.02 5.41
CA THR A 429 2.66 -0.51 4.53
C THR A 429 3.86 0.01 5.30
N ASP A 430 3.67 0.57 6.49
CA ASP A 430 4.74 1.12 7.32
C ASP A 430 5.49 0.05 8.16
N GLY A 431 5.33 -1.24 7.82
CA GLY A 431 6.09 -2.35 8.40
C GLY A 431 5.34 -3.22 9.40
N LYS A 432 3.99 -3.21 9.38
CA LYS A 432 3.10 -4.11 10.14
C LYS A 432 3.30 -4.03 11.68
N ASN A 433 2.66 -4.91 12.45
CA ASN A 433 2.80 -5.03 13.90
C ASN A 433 2.71 -3.69 14.64
N ARG A 434 1.72 -2.86 14.25
CA ARG A 434 1.49 -1.52 14.80
C ARG A 434 0.04 -1.11 14.70
N MET A 435 -0.31 -0.12 15.51
CA MET A 435 -1.60 0.55 15.42
C MET A 435 -1.41 2.01 15.04
N TYR A 436 -2.21 2.48 14.09
CA TYR A 436 -2.41 3.89 13.84
C TYR A 436 -3.83 4.29 14.20
N VAL A 437 -3.96 5.53 14.66
CA VAL A 437 -5.24 6.10 15.09
C VAL A 437 -5.48 7.39 14.32
N GLU A 438 -6.67 7.54 13.78
CA GLU A 438 -7.09 8.78 13.11
C GLU A 438 -8.40 9.30 13.70
N LYS A 439 -8.44 10.61 13.97
CA LYS A 439 -9.63 11.27 14.48
C LYS A 439 -10.54 11.68 13.34
N ILE A 440 -11.81 11.30 13.39
CA ILE A 440 -12.83 11.85 12.49
C ILE A 440 -13.18 13.26 12.96
N ILE A 441 -12.95 14.25 12.09
CA ILE A 441 -13.25 15.67 12.31
C ILE A 441 -14.43 16.04 11.40
N PHE A 442 -15.39 16.83 11.93
CA PHE A 442 -16.61 17.27 11.25
C PHE A 442 -16.50 18.69 10.78
#